data_86bd4d02dcadf3618059a97db194c5cc
#
_entry.id   86bd4d02dcadf3618059a97db194c5cc
#
_cell.length_a   1.000
_cell.length_b   1.000
_cell.length_c   1.000
_cell.angle_alpha   90.00
_cell.angle_beta   90.00
_cell.angle_gamma   90.00
#
_symmetry.space_group_name_H-M   'P 1'
#
loop_
_entity.id
_entity.type
_entity.pdbx_description
1 polymer ?
#
loop_
_entity_poly.entity_id
_entity_poly.type
_entity_poly.pdbx_seq_one_letter_code
_entity_poly.pdbx_strand_id
1 'polypeptide(L)'
;MALNQRALAEMARAVALRPDEIEVLVVRASSLLAAAMGTPDVERARAYAVTVDGDFEKAVALQQRQLDNMPAHPKGELFAGLAEGWSRVGDAQKARFYLTRIIAELPDTPYSVAAKARLDNPGARSQITCLGCHTR
;
A
#
# COMPACT_ATOMS: atom_id res chain seq x y z
N MET A 1 1.46 20.43 11.10
CA MET A 1 2.59 19.48 11.23
C MET A 1 2.53 18.65 12.53
N ALA A 2 2.25 19.22 13.68
CA ALA A 2 2.26 18.49 14.98
C ALA A 2 1.23 17.37 15.09
N LEU A 3 -0.01 17.54 14.60
CA LEU A 3 -1.07 16.52 14.64
C LEU A 3 -0.73 15.27 13.83
N ASN A 4 -0.12 15.44 12.67
CA ASN A 4 0.24 14.31 11.81
C ASN A 4 1.37 13.46 12.42
N GLN A 5 2.38 14.10 13.02
CA GLN A 5 3.47 13.39 13.69
C GLN A 5 2.98 12.61 14.91
N ARG A 6 2.03 13.18 15.69
CA ARG A 6 1.43 12.51 16.84
C ARG A 6 0.63 11.29 16.38
N ALA A 7 -0.18 11.41 15.32
CA ALA A 7 -0.93 10.29 14.77
C ALA A 7 -0.02 9.14 14.33
N LEU A 8 1.07 9.44 13.60
CA LEU A 8 2.04 8.43 13.17
C LEU A 8 2.75 7.76 14.37
N ALA A 9 3.05 8.51 15.43
CA ALA A 9 3.65 7.96 16.65
C ALA A 9 2.68 7.01 17.38
N GLU A 10 1.39 7.35 17.47
CA GLU A 10 0.38 6.47 18.08
C GLU A 10 0.16 5.20 17.25
N MET A 11 0.18 5.28 15.93
CA MET A 11 0.10 4.09 15.07
C MET A 11 1.34 3.19 15.25
N ALA A 12 2.55 3.76 15.37
CA ALA A 12 3.76 3.01 15.64
C ALA A 12 3.67 2.29 17.00
N ARG A 13 3.13 2.98 18.01
CA ARG A 13 2.87 2.39 19.34
C ARG A 13 1.83 1.26 19.28
N ALA A 14 0.76 1.43 18.52
CA ALA A 14 -0.25 0.41 18.34
C ALA A 14 0.33 -0.87 17.73
N VAL A 15 1.16 -0.75 16.70
CA VAL A 15 1.87 -1.91 16.10
C VAL A 15 2.84 -2.54 17.11
N ALA A 16 3.54 -1.75 17.93
CA ALA A 16 4.43 -2.31 18.96
C ALA A 16 3.67 -3.12 20.00
N LEU A 17 2.44 -2.73 20.34
CA LEU A 17 1.57 -3.44 21.27
C LEU A 17 0.87 -4.66 20.65
N ARG A 18 0.56 -4.60 19.36
CA ARG A 18 -0.17 -5.62 18.60
C ARG A 18 0.54 -5.90 17.27
N PRO A 19 1.75 -6.51 17.29
CA PRO A 19 2.59 -6.61 16.08
C PRO A 19 2.01 -7.56 15.01
N ASP A 20 1.09 -8.44 15.36
CA ASP A 20 0.49 -9.43 14.46
C ASP A 20 -1.01 -9.14 14.19
N GLU A 21 -1.48 -7.96 14.58
CA GLU A 21 -2.85 -7.51 14.29
C GLU A 21 -2.88 -6.85 12.91
N ILE A 22 -3.58 -7.48 11.97
CA ILE A 22 -3.57 -7.07 10.57
C ILE A 22 -4.18 -5.69 10.36
N GLU A 23 -5.28 -5.41 11.03
CA GLU A 23 -5.96 -4.12 10.96
C GLU A 23 -5.02 -2.97 11.38
N VAL A 24 -4.21 -3.20 12.42
CA VAL A 24 -3.24 -2.21 12.90
C VAL A 24 -2.12 -2.00 11.89
N LEU A 25 -1.59 -3.07 11.30
CA LEU A 25 -0.58 -3.01 10.25
C LEU A 25 -1.10 -2.27 9.02
N VAL A 26 -2.28 -2.62 8.54
CA VAL A 26 -2.88 -2.02 7.34
C VAL A 26 -3.19 -0.53 7.56
N VAL A 27 -3.70 -0.14 8.73
CA VAL A 27 -3.98 1.27 9.04
C VAL A 27 -2.70 2.09 9.08
N ARG A 28 -1.62 1.59 9.71
CA ARG A 28 -0.33 2.28 9.72
C ARG A 28 0.24 2.38 8.30
N ALA A 29 0.26 1.28 7.55
CA ALA A 29 0.79 1.26 6.19
C ALA A 29 0.07 2.25 5.28
N SER A 30 -1.27 2.26 5.28
CA SER A 30 -2.07 3.17 4.46
C SER A 30 -1.83 4.64 4.83
N SER A 31 -1.72 4.94 6.12
CA SER A 31 -1.44 6.31 6.60
C SER A 31 -0.03 6.79 6.24
N LEU A 32 0.97 5.91 6.35
CA LEU A 32 2.34 6.21 5.95
C LEU A 32 2.48 6.34 4.43
N LEU A 33 1.74 5.54 3.65
CA LEU A 33 1.71 5.67 2.20
C LEU A 33 1.16 7.03 1.79
N ALA A 34 0.05 7.46 2.40
CA ALA A 34 -0.50 8.80 2.18
C ALA A 34 0.51 9.91 2.54
N ALA A 35 1.22 9.77 3.66
CA ALA A 35 2.27 10.70 4.06
C ALA A 35 3.45 10.71 3.09
N ALA A 36 3.86 9.55 2.58
CA ALA A 36 4.92 9.42 1.57
C ALA A 36 4.55 10.11 0.25
N MET A 37 3.28 10.00 -0.16
CA MET A 37 2.77 10.66 -1.36
C MET A 37 2.67 12.17 -1.23
N GLY A 38 2.41 12.67 -0.01
CA GLY A 38 2.23 14.08 0.28
C GLY A 38 3.50 14.86 0.67
N THR A 39 4.63 14.19 0.91
CA THR A 39 5.88 14.86 1.30
C THR A 39 6.79 15.14 0.09
N PRO A 40 7.33 16.36 -0.04
CA PRO A 40 8.35 16.66 -1.05
C PRO A 40 9.75 16.13 -0.66
N ASP A 41 9.96 15.74 0.58
CA ASP A 41 11.21 15.18 1.10
C ASP A 41 11.36 13.73 0.63
N VAL A 42 12.24 13.51 -0.34
CA VAL A 42 12.46 12.21 -0.99
C VAL A 42 12.97 11.15 -0.01
N GLU A 43 13.88 11.50 0.90
CA GLU A 43 14.42 10.56 1.87
C GLU A 43 13.35 10.15 2.89
N ARG A 44 12.54 11.08 3.34
CA ARG A 44 11.41 10.81 4.21
C ARG A 44 10.33 9.97 3.51
N ALA A 45 10.01 10.28 2.25
CA ALA A 45 9.09 9.47 1.45
C ALA A 45 9.57 8.04 1.33
N ARG A 46 10.87 7.84 1.10
CA ARG A 46 11.49 6.53 1.01
C ARG A 46 11.44 5.76 2.34
N ALA A 47 11.77 6.44 3.45
CA ALA A 47 11.69 5.84 4.79
C ALA A 47 10.26 5.36 5.13
N TYR A 48 9.24 6.16 4.77
CA TYR A 48 7.86 5.75 4.92
C TYR A 48 7.52 4.54 4.04
N ALA A 49 7.95 4.54 2.78
CA ALA A 49 7.70 3.44 1.86
C ALA A 49 8.28 2.11 2.36
N VAL A 50 9.49 2.11 2.93
CA VAL A 50 10.08 0.91 3.53
C VAL A 50 9.21 0.34 4.65
N THR A 51 8.65 1.20 5.51
CA THR A 51 7.75 0.77 6.59
C THR A 51 6.42 0.26 6.03
N VAL A 52 5.86 0.93 5.03
CA VAL A 52 4.63 0.51 4.31
C VAL A 52 4.78 -0.91 3.76
N ASP A 53 5.88 -1.14 3.06
CA ASP A 53 6.15 -2.44 2.46
C ASP A 53 6.30 -3.54 3.52
N GLY A 54 7.01 -3.27 4.59
CA GLY A 54 7.17 -4.20 5.71
C GLY A 54 5.83 -4.57 6.37
N ASP A 55 4.95 -3.60 6.59
CA ASP A 55 3.63 -3.84 7.19
C ASP A 55 2.70 -4.61 6.27
N PHE A 56 2.64 -4.25 5.00
CA PHE A 56 1.79 -4.93 4.04
C PHE A 56 2.29 -6.36 3.75
N GLU A 57 3.60 -6.57 3.62
CA GLU A 57 4.16 -7.92 3.46
C GLU A 57 3.85 -8.79 4.68
N LYS A 58 3.95 -8.23 5.88
CA LYS A 58 3.61 -8.94 7.11
C LYS A 58 2.11 -9.26 7.16
N ALA A 59 1.24 -8.31 6.81
CA ALA A 59 -0.20 -8.54 6.72
C ALA A 59 -0.55 -9.65 5.73
N VAL A 60 0.10 -9.67 4.54
CA VAL A 60 -0.05 -10.74 3.55
C VAL A 60 0.39 -12.09 4.13
N ALA A 61 1.55 -12.14 4.80
CA ALA A 61 2.06 -13.38 5.39
C ALA A 61 1.14 -13.94 6.49
N LEU A 62 0.55 -13.06 7.31
CA LEU A 62 -0.39 -13.45 8.37
C LEU A 62 -1.72 -13.95 7.81
N GLN A 63 -2.16 -13.44 6.67
CA GLN A 63 -3.46 -13.77 6.07
C GLN A 63 -3.41 -14.65 4.82
N GLN A 64 -2.31 -15.30 4.53
CA GLN A 64 -2.16 -16.05 3.28
C GLN A 64 -3.29 -17.04 3.00
N ARG A 65 -3.92 -17.62 4.05
CA ARG A 65 -5.10 -18.49 3.92
C ARG A 65 -6.42 -17.77 3.69
N GLN A 66 -6.48 -16.47 4.00
CA GLN A 66 -7.70 -15.65 3.88
C GLN A 66 -7.70 -14.75 2.64
N LEU A 67 -6.55 -14.56 1.99
CA LEU A 67 -6.43 -13.75 0.78
C LEU A 67 -7.34 -14.24 -0.35
N ASP A 68 -7.51 -15.55 -0.49
CA ASP A 68 -8.37 -16.12 -1.52
C ASP A 68 -9.85 -15.74 -1.34
N ASN A 69 -10.27 -15.58 -0.09
CA ASN A 69 -11.64 -15.20 0.27
C ASN A 69 -11.80 -13.71 0.58
N MET A 70 -10.74 -12.92 0.46
CA MET A 70 -10.79 -11.48 0.74
C MET A 70 -11.62 -10.76 -0.33
N PRO A 71 -12.56 -9.86 0.06
CA PRO A 71 -13.30 -9.04 -0.90
C PRO A 71 -12.38 -8.25 -1.82
N ALA A 72 -12.83 -7.98 -3.05
CA ALA A 72 -12.00 -7.35 -4.08
C ALA A 72 -11.43 -5.99 -3.67
N HIS A 73 -12.20 -5.18 -2.92
CA HIS A 73 -11.75 -3.85 -2.50
C HIS A 73 -10.54 -3.91 -1.54
N PRO A 74 -10.60 -4.53 -0.35
CA PRO A 74 -9.43 -4.60 0.54
C PRO A 74 -8.24 -5.34 -0.09
N LYS A 75 -8.47 -6.39 -0.90
CA LYS A 75 -7.40 -7.07 -1.64
C LYS A 75 -6.74 -6.14 -2.65
N GLY A 76 -7.54 -5.37 -3.40
CA GLY A 76 -7.05 -4.38 -4.35
C GLY A 76 -6.22 -3.29 -3.68
N GLU A 77 -6.68 -2.74 -2.56
CA GLU A 77 -5.94 -1.74 -1.77
C GLU A 77 -4.60 -2.29 -1.24
N LEU A 78 -4.60 -3.51 -0.72
CA LEU A 78 -3.40 -4.17 -0.22
C LEU A 78 -2.34 -4.32 -1.31
N PHE A 79 -2.70 -4.91 -2.45
CA PHE A 79 -1.75 -5.13 -3.54
C PHE A 79 -1.33 -3.83 -4.25
N ALA A 80 -2.23 -2.87 -4.37
CA ALA A 80 -1.91 -1.56 -4.92
C ALA A 80 -0.95 -0.78 -4.01
N GLY A 81 -1.15 -0.85 -2.70
CA GLY A 81 -0.25 -0.28 -1.70
C GLY A 81 1.15 -0.87 -1.78
N LEU A 82 1.25 -2.22 -1.88
CA LEU A 82 2.53 -2.91 -2.07
C LEU A 82 3.21 -2.52 -3.38
N ALA A 83 2.47 -2.47 -4.50
CA ALA A 83 3.03 -2.07 -5.78
C ALA A 83 3.57 -0.63 -5.75
N GLU A 84 2.85 0.30 -5.11
CA GLU A 84 3.29 1.69 -4.98
C GLU A 84 4.49 1.80 -4.03
N GLY A 85 4.47 1.12 -2.88
CA GLY A 85 5.57 1.11 -1.92
C GLY A 85 6.86 0.62 -2.55
N TRP A 86 6.85 -0.57 -3.17
CA TRP A 86 8.03 -1.12 -3.85
C TRP A 86 8.52 -0.26 -5.01
N SER A 87 7.61 0.40 -5.75
CA SER A 87 8.00 1.38 -6.77
C SER A 87 8.78 2.55 -6.16
N ARG A 88 8.40 3.04 -4.99
CA ARG A 88 9.06 4.16 -4.30
C ARG A 88 10.41 3.80 -3.71
N VAL A 89 10.58 2.57 -3.24
CA VAL A 89 11.91 2.08 -2.80
C VAL A 89 12.82 1.73 -3.99
N GLY A 90 12.29 1.71 -5.21
CA GLY A 90 13.05 1.43 -6.43
C GLY A 90 13.11 -0.06 -6.80
N ASP A 91 12.33 -0.93 -6.14
CA ASP A 91 12.20 -2.33 -6.54
C ASP A 91 11.08 -2.51 -7.58
N ALA A 92 11.43 -2.23 -8.82
CA ALA A 92 10.49 -2.33 -9.94
C ALA A 92 9.99 -3.78 -10.17
N GLN A 93 10.77 -4.79 -9.80
CA GLN A 93 10.40 -6.19 -9.98
C GLN A 93 9.26 -6.57 -9.01
N LYS A 94 9.38 -6.23 -7.75
CA LYS A 94 8.32 -6.45 -6.76
C LYS A 94 7.08 -5.61 -7.05
N ALA A 95 7.25 -4.36 -7.44
CA ALA A 95 6.12 -3.52 -7.86
C ALA A 95 5.35 -4.18 -9.01
N ARG A 96 6.05 -4.66 -10.05
CA ARG A 96 5.45 -5.38 -11.17
C ARG A 96 4.76 -6.67 -10.74
N PHE A 97 5.34 -7.43 -9.81
CA PHE A 97 4.75 -8.65 -9.27
C PHE A 97 3.35 -8.40 -8.69
N TYR A 98 3.19 -7.37 -7.83
CA TYR A 98 1.89 -7.04 -7.24
C TYR A 98 0.89 -6.48 -8.25
N LEU A 99 1.32 -5.68 -9.22
CA LEU A 99 0.46 -5.23 -10.33
C LEU A 99 -0.06 -6.41 -11.16
N THR A 100 0.78 -7.40 -11.42
CA THR A 100 0.38 -8.62 -12.14
C THR A 100 -0.62 -9.45 -11.32
N ARG A 101 -0.43 -9.55 -9.99
CA ARG A 101 -1.40 -10.21 -9.10
C ARG A 101 -2.76 -9.52 -9.12
N ILE A 102 -2.82 -8.19 -9.11
CA ILE A 102 -4.07 -7.43 -9.23
C ILE A 102 -4.82 -7.84 -10.51
N ILE A 103 -4.12 -7.91 -11.64
CA ILE A 103 -4.73 -8.26 -12.92
C ILE A 103 -5.26 -9.70 -12.92
N ALA A 104 -4.51 -10.62 -12.32
CA ALA A 104 -4.85 -12.04 -12.29
C ALA A 104 -5.98 -12.36 -11.29
N GLU A 105 -5.94 -11.75 -10.09
CA GLU A 105 -6.83 -12.09 -8.99
C GLU A 105 -8.09 -11.20 -8.90
N LEU A 106 -8.07 -10.04 -9.54
CA LEU A 106 -9.17 -9.05 -9.53
C LEU A 106 -9.55 -8.63 -10.95
N PRO A 107 -9.82 -9.60 -11.88
CA PRO A 107 -10.22 -9.27 -13.24
C PRO A 107 -11.50 -8.41 -13.22
N ASP A 108 -11.65 -7.55 -14.23
CA ASP A 108 -12.84 -6.71 -14.45
C ASP A 108 -13.15 -5.71 -13.32
N THR A 109 -12.15 -5.39 -12.49
CA THR A 109 -12.24 -4.35 -11.46
C THR A 109 -11.53 -3.07 -11.88
N PRO A 110 -11.85 -1.91 -11.26
CA PRO A 110 -11.08 -0.68 -11.46
C PRO A 110 -9.59 -0.86 -11.12
N TYR A 111 -9.27 -1.76 -10.17
CA TYR A 111 -7.90 -2.09 -9.80
C TYR A 111 -7.14 -2.74 -10.95
N SER A 112 -7.74 -3.69 -11.68
CA SER A 112 -7.07 -4.34 -12.82
C SER A 112 -6.85 -3.38 -13.98
N VAL A 113 -7.79 -2.48 -14.24
CA VAL A 113 -7.64 -1.42 -15.26
C VAL A 113 -6.47 -0.50 -14.92
N ALA A 114 -6.42 -0.02 -13.68
CA ALA A 114 -5.36 0.86 -13.23
C ALA A 114 -4.00 0.16 -13.16
N ALA A 115 -3.96 -1.13 -12.78
CA ALA A 115 -2.73 -1.93 -12.77
C ALA A 115 -2.16 -2.12 -14.19
N LYS A 116 -3.01 -2.40 -15.17
CA LYS A 116 -2.61 -2.47 -16.59
C LYS A 116 -2.00 -1.15 -17.05
N ALA A 117 -2.71 -0.04 -16.82
CA ALA A 117 -2.21 1.30 -17.19
C ALA A 117 -0.86 1.62 -16.54
N ARG A 118 -0.64 1.18 -15.29
CA ARG A 118 0.62 1.37 -14.57
C ARG A 118 1.75 0.50 -15.14
N LEU A 119 1.46 -0.71 -15.58
CA LEU A 119 2.44 -1.57 -16.27
C LEU A 119 2.86 -1.00 -17.61
N ASP A 120 1.90 -0.42 -18.35
CA ASP A 120 2.15 0.21 -19.65
C ASP A 120 2.92 1.54 -19.52
N ASN A 121 2.70 2.26 -18.42
CA ASN A 121 3.37 3.53 -18.12
C ASN A 121 3.86 3.58 -16.64
N PRO A 122 5.03 3.01 -16.34
CA PRO A 122 5.58 2.96 -14.98
C PRO A 122 5.79 4.33 -14.31
N GLY A 123 5.93 5.40 -15.10
CA GLY A 123 6.06 6.77 -14.61
C GLY A 123 4.74 7.46 -14.25
N ALA A 124 3.60 6.91 -14.64
CA ALA A 124 2.30 7.50 -14.32
C ALA A 124 2.06 7.50 -12.79
N ARG A 125 1.40 8.55 -12.30
CA ARG A 125 0.95 8.57 -10.90
C ARG A 125 -0.04 7.45 -10.65
N SER A 126 0.14 6.71 -9.57
CA SER A 126 -0.81 5.69 -9.14
C SER A 126 -2.12 6.35 -8.72
N GLN A 127 -3.23 5.88 -9.29
CA GLN A 127 -4.59 6.24 -8.89
C GLN A 127 -5.30 5.09 -8.17
N ILE A 128 -4.53 4.09 -7.74
CA ILE A 128 -5.04 2.81 -7.23
C ILE A 128 -5.14 2.80 -5.70
N THR A 129 -5.23 3.91 -5.02
CA THR A 129 -5.37 3.93 -3.56
C THR A 129 -6.71 4.51 -3.14
N CYS A 130 -7.19 4.18 -1.93
CA CYS A 130 -8.41 4.75 -1.34
C CYS A 130 -8.49 6.28 -1.44
N LEU A 131 -7.35 6.96 -1.43
CA LEU A 131 -7.24 8.39 -1.67
C LEU A 131 -7.77 8.78 -3.05
N GLY A 132 -7.64 7.92 -4.07
CA GLY A 132 -8.18 8.16 -5.40
C GLY A 132 -9.71 8.05 -5.46
N CYS A 133 -10.33 7.28 -4.58
CA CYS A 133 -11.80 7.14 -4.52
C CYS A 133 -12.47 8.28 -3.75
N HIS A 134 -11.76 8.92 -2.81
CA HIS A 134 -12.30 9.98 -1.94
C HIS A 134 -12.00 11.41 -2.42
N THR A 135 -11.28 11.58 -3.51
CA THR A 135 -10.89 12.90 -4.08
C THR A 135 -11.74 13.32 -5.28
N ARG A 136 -12.89 12.70 -5.49
CA ARG A 136 -13.87 13.13 -6.52
C ARG A 136 -15.01 13.91 -5.90
#